data_7aec8b0b51f98682efbeb1f8390c4631
#
_entry.id   7aec8b0b51f98682efbeb1f8390c4631
#
_cell.length_a   1.000
_cell.length_b   1.000
_cell.length_c   1.000
_cell.angle_alpha   90.00
_cell.angle_beta   90.00
_cell.angle_gamma   90.00
#
_symmetry.space_group_name_H-M   'P 1'
#
loop_
_entity.id
_entity.type
_entity.pdbx_description
1 polymer ?
#
loop_
_entity_poly.entity_id
_entity_poly.type
_entity_poly.pdbx_seq_one_letter_code
_entity_poly.pdbx_strand_id
1 'polypeptide(L)'
;MRGKVVRTTVSDSKAPCPLDRVNRQFKAERPNQLWVSDFTYVSTWQGWLYVAFVIDVFARRIVGWRVSSSMHTDFVLDALEQALYARQPSPEEALIHHSDRGSQYVSIRYSERLAEAGIEPSVGSKGDSYDNALAETINGLYKAEMIHRRAPWKTKESVELATLEWVSWFNHHRLLEPIGYIPPAEAEANYYRQLANQAVVMA
;
A
#
# COMPACT_ATOMS: atom_id res chain seq x y z
N MET A 1 -35.98 -12.02 -11.18
CA MET A 1 -34.85 -12.39 -12.06
C MET A 1 -33.57 -11.90 -11.42
N ARG A 2 -32.66 -12.78 -10.99
CA ARG A 2 -31.35 -12.37 -10.49
C ARG A 2 -30.46 -12.02 -11.69
N GLY A 3 -30.02 -10.76 -11.79
CA GLY A 3 -29.12 -10.30 -12.84
C GLY A 3 -27.80 -11.10 -12.83
N LYS A 4 -27.28 -11.44 -14.01
CA LYS A 4 -25.95 -12.05 -14.20
C LYS A 4 -24.89 -11.15 -13.58
N VAL A 5 -24.08 -11.71 -12.68
CA VAL A 5 -22.88 -11.04 -12.16
C VAL A 5 -21.97 -10.78 -13.36
N VAL A 6 -21.80 -9.50 -13.72
CA VAL A 6 -20.87 -9.09 -14.76
C VAL A 6 -19.46 -9.27 -14.22
N ARG A 7 -18.76 -10.31 -14.68
CA ARG A 7 -17.32 -10.46 -14.45
C ARG A 7 -16.59 -9.44 -15.34
N THR A 8 -16.06 -8.41 -14.76
CA THR A 8 -15.34 -7.33 -15.46
C THR A 8 -13.87 -7.65 -15.74
N THR A 9 -13.35 -8.75 -15.18
CA THR A 9 -11.95 -9.18 -15.40
C THR A 9 -11.92 -10.70 -15.45
N VAL A 10 -11.37 -11.24 -16.53
CA VAL A 10 -11.03 -12.66 -16.66
C VAL A 10 -9.55 -12.78 -16.30
N SER A 11 -9.26 -13.37 -15.14
CA SER A 11 -7.87 -13.70 -14.79
C SER A 11 -7.37 -14.75 -15.77
N ASP A 12 -6.30 -14.46 -16.49
CA ASP A 12 -5.59 -15.46 -17.27
C ASP A 12 -4.91 -16.44 -16.30
N SER A 13 -5.45 -17.65 -16.19
CA SER A 13 -4.90 -18.70 -15.33
C SER A 13 -3.53 -19.21 -15.79
N LYS A 14 -3.08 -18.82 -16.99
CA LYS A 14 -1.80 -19.19 -17.59
C LYS A 14 -0.73 -18.10 -17.47
N ALA A 15 -1.08 -16.86 -17.07
CA ALA A 15 -0.10 -15.84 -16.84
C ALA A 15 0.80 -16.23 -15.66
N PRO A 16 2.14 -16.17 -15.78
CA PRO A 16 3.04 -16.48 -14.69
C PRO A 16 2.77 -15.48 -13.56
N CYS A 17 2.32 -15.98 -12.40
CA CYS A 17 2.14 -15.17 -11.21
C CYS A 17 3.49 -15.08 -10.50
N PRO A 18 3.92 -13.90 -10.06
CA PRO A 18 5.12 -13.77 -9.23
C PRO A 18 5.05 -14.67 -8.00
N LEU A 19 6.20 -15.19 -7.57
CA LEU A 19 6.30 -16.03 -6.36
C LEU A 19 6.13 -15.15 -5.11
N ASP A 20 5.61 -15.74 -4.04
CA ASP A 20 5.66 -15.12 -2.72
C ASP A 20 7.12 -15.13 -2.21
N ARG A 21 7.68 -13.92 -2.03
CA ARG A 21 9.03 -13.70 -1.51
C ARG A 21 9.04 -13.22 -0.07
N VAL A 22 7.88 -12.92 0.48
CA VAL A 22 7.72 -12.34 1.82
C VAL A 22 7.50 -13.45 2.87
N ASN A 23 6.81 -14.54 2.50
CA ASN A 23 6.55 -15.66 3.40
C ASN A 23 6.00 -15.18 4.77
N ARG A 24 5.07 -14.21 4.76
CA ARG A 24 4.47 -13.61 5.98
C ARG A 24 5.46 -12.89 6.89
N GLN A 25 6.70 -12.65 6.44
CA GLN A 25 7.71 -11.90 7.18
C GLN A 25 7.68 -10.43 6.81
N PHE A 26 6.72 -9.67 7.35
CA PHE A 26 6.59 -8.23 7.14
C PHE A 26 7.60 -7.46 7.99
N LYS A 27 8.89 -7.69 7.70
CA LYS A 27 10.02 -7.02 8.34
C LYS A 27 10.95 -6.46 7.27
N ALA A 28 11.46 -5.28 7.52
CA ALA A 28 12.46 -4.64 6.70
C ALA A 28 13.50 -3.98 7.61
N GLU A 29 14.77 -4.00 7.20
CA GLU A 29 15.88 -3.44 7.98
C GLU A 29 16.17 -1.99 7.61
N ARG A 30 15.63 -1.53 6.47
CA ARG A 30 15.78 -0.18 5.95
C ARG A 30 14.53 0.28 5.18
N PRO A 31 14.33 1.60 5.04
CA PRO A 31 13.34 2.14 4.10
C PRO A 31 13.55 1.64 2.68
N ASN A 32 12.48 1.53 1.91
CA ASN A 32 12.48 1.07 0.52
C ASN A 32 13.06 -0.34 0.29
N GLN A 33 13.00 -1.21 1.28
CA GLN A 33 13.34 -2.62 1.13
C GLN A 33 12.14 -3.48 0.76
N LEU A 34 11.01 -3.21 1.37
CA LEU A 34 9.76 -3.93 1.13
C LEU A 34 8.59 -2.96 1.22
N TRP A 35 7.80 -2.88 0.16
CA TRP A 35 6.49 -2.25 0.17
C TRP A 35 5.40 -3.30 0.13
N VAL A 36 4.30 -3.03 0.82
CA VAL A 36 3.08 -3.83 0.74
C VAL A 36 1.94 -2.96 0.25
N SER A 37 1.07 -3.53 -0.59
CA SER A 37 -0.09 -2.83 -1.12
C SER A 37 -1.35 -3.63 -0.93
N ASP A 38 -2.41 -2.92 -0.64
CA ASP A 38 -3.76 -3.46 -0.59
C ASP A 38 -4.76 -2.33 -0.83
N PHE A 39 -6.02 -2.69 -1.07
CA PHE A 39 -7.08 -1.72 -1.16
C PHE A 39 -8.31 -2.14 -0.37
N THR A 40 -9.07 -1.15 0.02
CA THR A 40 -10.33 -1.35 0.73
C THR A 40 -11.45 -0.55 0.06
N TYR A 41 -12.69 -0.75 0.49
CA TYR A 41 -13.85 -0.06 -0.05
C TYR A 41 -14.59 0.72 1.03
N VAL A 42 -15.20 1.84 0.61
CA VAL A 42 -15.97 2.76 1.43
C VAL A 42 -17.34 2.97 0.80
N SER A 43 -18.39 2.79 1.60
CA SER A 43 -19.76 3.08 1.16
C SER A 43 -20.05 4.58 1.26
N THR A 44 -20.59 5.16 0.20
CA THR A 44 -21.05 6.55 0.17
C THR A 44 -22.47 6.65 -0.39
N TRP A 45 -23.09 7.81 -0.29
CA TRP A 45 -24.40 8.05 -0.90
C TRP A 45 -24.36 7.97 -2.44
N GLN A 46 -23.20 8.16 -3.04
CA GLN A 46 -22.97 8.08 -4.49
C GLN A 46 -22.54 6.68 -4.96
N GLY A 47 -22.46 5.71 -4.06
CA GLY A 47 -22.01 4.35 -4.35
C GLY A 47 -20.69 3.97 -3.63
N TRP A 48 -20.08 2.90 -4.12
CA TRP A 48 -18.84 2.40 -3.55
C TRP A 48 -17.63 3.18 -4.06
N LEU A 49 -16.74 3.51 -3.13
CA LEU A 49 -15.39 4.00 -3.42
C LEU A 49 -14.35 2.95 -3.03
N TYR A 50 -13.22 2.97 -3.70
CA TYR A 50 -12.07 2.12 -3.47
C TYR A 50 -10.90 2.98 -3.02
N VAL A 51 -10.17 2.53 -2.01
CA VAL A 51 -9.03 3.25 -1.46
C VAL A 51 -7.85 2.30 -1.44
N ALA A 52 -6.81 2.60 -2.23
CA ALA A 52 -5.56 1.85 -2.27
C ALA A 52 -4.51 2.53 -1.42
N PHE A 53 -3.67 1.72 -0.76
CA PHE A 53 -2.49 2.18 -0.03
C PHE A 53 -1.26 1.42 -0.49
N VAL A 54 -0.13 2.10 -0.53
CA VAL A 54 1.22 1.54 -0.63
C VAL A 54 1.95 1.91 0.66
N ILE A 55 2.50 0.91 1.34
CA ILE A 55 3.05 1.03 2.69
C ILE A 55 4.49 0.53 2.69
N ASP A 56 5.41 1.36 3.13
CA ASP A 56 6.79 0.94 3.42
C ASP A 56 6.81 0.17 4.75
N VAL A 57 7.27 -1.08 4.70
CA VAL A 57 7.22 -2.01 5.82
C VAL A 57 8.15 -1.60 6.96
N PHE A 58 9.29 -0.96 6.66
CA PHE A 58 10.28 -0.58 7.67
C PHE A 58 9.68 0.29 8.78
N ALA A 59 9.10 1.41 8.40
CA ALA A 59 8.51 2.37 9.34
C ALA A 59 6.97 2.30 9.39
N ARG A 60 6.34 1.37 8.68
CA ARG A 60 4.87 1.32 8.51
C ARG A 60 4.30 2.58 7.85
N ARG A 61 5.13 3.33 7.13
CA ARG A 61 4.77 4.60 6.51
C ARG A 61 3.95 4.40 5.25
N ILE A 62 2.81 5.08 5.15
CA ILE A 62 2.02 5.13 3.92
C ILE A 62 2.76 6.06 2.95
N VAL A 63 3.24 5.52 1.83
CA VAL A 63 4.05 6.22 0.83
C VAL A 63 3.29 6.56 -0.44
N GLY A 64 2.15 5.88 -0.67
CA GLY A 64 1.23 6.17 -1.76
C GLY A 64 -0.19 5.79 -1.40
N TRP A 65 -1.16 6.51 -1.96
CA TRP A 65 -2.58 6.21 -1.77
C TRP A 65 -3.44 6.81 -2.88
N ARG A 66 -4.62 6.23 -3.11
CA ARG A 66 -5.58 6.75 -4.07
C ARG A 66 -7.01 6.42 -3.67
N VAL A 67 -7.94 7.37 -3.88
CA VAL A 67 -9.39 7.15 -3.78
C VAL A 67 -9.98 7.17 -5.18
N SER A 68 -10.79 6.15 -5.52
CA SER A 68 -11.41 6.01 -6.84
C SER A 68 -12.85 5.54 -6.73
N SER A 69 -13.70 5.93 -7.68
CA SER A 69 -15.03 5.37 -7.89
C SER A 69 -15.01 4.11 -8.77
N SER A 70 -13.85 3.73 -9.28
CA SER A 70 -13.66 2.57 -10.16
C SER A 70 -12.60 1.63 -9.58
N MET A 71 -12.85 0.32 -9.67
CA MET A 71 -11.95 -0.75 -9.23
C MET A 71 -11.03 -1.24 -10.38
N HIS A 72 -10.79 -0.42 -11.40
CA HIS A 72 -9.87 -0.75 -12.48
C HIS A 72 -8.42 -0.64 -12.01
N THR A 73 -7.49 -1.27 -12.74
CA THR A 73 -6.05 -1.26 -12.42
C THR A 73 -5.48 0.16 -12.25
N ASP A 74 -6.04 1.15 -12.94
CA ASP A 74 -5.55 2.53 -12.93
C ASP A 74 -5.46 3.12 -11.51
N PHE A 75 -6.40 2.81 -10.60
CA PHE A 75 -6.37 3.40 -9.28
C PHE A 75 -5.27 2.84 -8.37
N VAL A 76 -4.91 1.56 -8.50
CA VAL A 76 -3.76 0.98 -7.78
C VAL A 76 -2.44 1.44 -8.40
N LEU A 77 -2.41 1.65 -9.73
CA LEU A 77 -1.28 2.27 -10.41
C LEU A 77 -1.07 3.71 -9.95
N ASP A 78 -2.10 4.53 -9.83
CA ASP A 78 -2.00 5.90 -9.32
C ASP A 78 -1.39 5.94 -7.91
N ALA A 79 -1.75 4.99 -7.04
CA ALA A 79 -1.16 4.87 -5.71
C ALA A 79 0.33 4.49 -5.77
N LEU A 80 0.69 3.57 -6.68
CA LEU A 80 2.08 3.19 -6.93
C LEU A 80 2.89 4.36 -7.50
N GLU A 81 2.35 5.09 -8.48
CA GLU A 81 3.03 6.27 -9.06
C GLU A 81 3.30 7.34 -8.02
N GLN A 82 2.36 7.59 -7.12
CA GLN A 82 2.57 8.51 -6.00
C GLN A 82 3.72 8.04 -5.11
N ALA A 83 3.78 6.74 -4.78
CA ALA A 83 4.85 6.17 -3.99
C ALA A 83 6.21 6.28 -4.70
N LEU A 84 6.27 5.95 -6.00
CA LEU A 84 7.48 6.07 -6.81
C LEU A 84 7.99 7.51 -6.88
N TYR A 85 7.09 8.47 -7.11
CA TYR A 85 7.42 9.88 -7.16
C TYR A 85 7.96 10.40 -5.81
N ALA A 86 7.33 10.01 -4.72
CA ALA A 86 7.71 10.46 -3.38
C ALA A 86 9.02 9.84 -2.87
N ARG A 87 9.31 8.59 -3.29
CA ARG A 87 10.41 7.81 -2.73
C ARG A 87 11.61 7.68 -3.66
N GLN A 88 11.40 7.75 -4.98
CA GLN A 88 12.42 7.62 -6.01
C GLN A 88 13.40 6.47 -5.73
N PRO A 89 12.90 5.22 -5.50
CA PRO A 89 13.76 4.10 -5.15
C PRO A 89 14.77 3.84 -6.26
N SER A 90 16.03 3.62 -5.87
CA SER A 90 17.06 3.21 -6.81
C SER A 90 16.89 1.72 -7.17
N PRO A 91 17.10 1.30 -8.43
CA PRO A 91 17.13 -0.13 -8.79
C PRO A 91 18.14 -0.96 -7.96
N GLU A 92 19.21 -0.32 -7.49
CA GLU A 92 20.24 -0.95 -6.65
C GLU A 92 19.70 -1.28 -5.24
N GLU A 93 18.63 -0.64 -4.81
CA GLU A 93 17.99 -0.89 -3.50
C GLU A 93 17.27 -2.24 -3.45
N ALA A 94 17.06 -2.91 -4.59
CA ALA A 94 16.37 -4.20 -4.68
C ALA A 94 15.03 -4.22 -3.94
N LEU A 95 14.24 -3.16 -4.13
CA LEU A 95 12.91 -3.02 -3.53
C LEU A 95 11.99 -4.15 -3.97
N ILE A 96 11.34 -4.81 -3.01
CA ILE A 96 10.28 -5.78 -3.25
C ILE A 96 8.94 -5.09 -3.04
N HIS A 97 8.01 -5.28 -3.98
CA HIS A 97 6.62 -4.85 -3.84
C HIS A 97 5.72 -6.08 -3.70
N HIS A 98 5.09 -6.22 -2.54
CA HIS A 98 4.20 -7.33 -2.24
C HIS A 98 2.73 -6.88 -2.22
N SER A 99 1.86 -7.71 -2.79
CA SER A 99 0.41 -7.52 -2.77
C SER A 99 -0.31 -8.86 -2.62
N ASP A 100 -1.62 -8.78 -2.37
CA ASP A 100 -2.47 -9.95 -2.55
C ASP A 100 -2.56 -10.37 -4.03
N ARG A 101 -3.21 -11.49 -4.30
CA ARG A 101 -3.44 -12.00 -5.66
C ARG A 101 -4.66 -11.35 -6.33
N GLY A 102 -4.94 -10.09 -6.02
CA GLY A 102 -6.00 -9.32 -6.66
C GLY A 102 -5.73 -9.10 -8.15
N SER A 103 -6.77 -9.16 -8.99
CA SER A 103 -6.64 -9.00 -10.44
C SER A 103 -6.02 -7.66 -10.86
N GLN A 104 -6.12 -6.63 -10.03
CA GLN A 104 -5.54 -5.32 -10.24
C GLN A 104 -4.02 -5.35 -10.19
N TYR A 105 -3.47 -6.04 -9.17
CA TYR A 105 -2.03 -6.13 -8.90
C TYR A 105 -1.31 -7.13 -9.82
N VAL A 106 -2.02 -8.14 -10.32
CA VAL A 106 -1.45 -9.12 -11.28
C VAL A 106 -1.75 -8.74 -12.74
N SER A 107 -2.23 -7.53 -12.99
CA SER A 107 -2.44 -7.02 -14.34
C SER A 107 -1.10 -6.79 -15.04
N ILE A 108 -1.07 -6.96 -16.38
CA ILE A 108 0.13 -6.73 -17.19
C ILE A 108 0.67 -5.32 -16.95
N ARG A 109 -0.18 -4.30 -17.02
CA ARG A 109 0.22 -2.88 -16.81
C ARG A 109 0.88 -2.64 -15.44
N TYR A 110 0.38 -3.27 -14.38
CA TYR A 110 0.96 -3.12 -13.05
C TYR A 110 2.32 -3.80 -12.97
N SER A 111 2.43 -5.01 -13.51
CA SER A 111 3.69 -5.77 -13.54
C SER A 111 4.76 -5.10 -14.40
N GLU A 112 4.39 -4.58 -15.58
CA GLU A 112 5.27 -3.81 -16.45
C GLU A 112 5.79 -2.56 -15.74
N ARG A 113 4.90 -1.84 -15.03
CA ARG A 113 5.30 -0.62 -14.31
C ARG A 113 6.28 -0.90 -13.16
N LEU A 114 6.11 -2.00 -12.43
CA LEU A 114 7.09 -2.45 -11.43
C LEU A 114 8.45 -2.76 -12.07
N ALA A 115 8.43 -3.49 -13.20
CA ALA A 115 9.65 -3.84 -13.94
C ALA A 115 10.40 -2.59 -14.46
N GLU A 116 9.67 -1.60 -15.02
CA GLU A 116 10.24 -0.32 -15.44
C GLU A 116 10.90 0.46 -14.30
N ALA A 117 10.34 0.35 -13.09
CA ALA A 117 10.90 0.97 -11.89
C ALA A 117 12.03 0.14 -11.24
N GLY A 118 12.37 -1.03 -11.78
CA GLY A 118 13.37 -1.93 -11.20
C GLY A 118 12.93 -2.58 -9.88
N ILE A 119 11.61 -2.69 -9.67
CA ILE A 119 11.01 -3.23 -8.44
C ILE A 119 10.62 -4.70 -8.66
N GLU A 120 10.98 -5.54 -7.71
CA GLU A 120 10.68 -6.96 -7.78
C GLU A 120 9.26 -7.26 -7.28
N PRO A 121 8.38 -7.84 -8.12
CA PRO A 121 7.03 -8.19 -7.68
C PRO A 121 7.02 -9.43 -6.79
N SER A 122 6.19 -9.40 -5.75
CA SER A 122 5.86 -10.53 -4.89
C SER A 122 4.34 -10.59 -4.71
N VAL A 123 3.77 -11.78 -4.79
CA VAL A 123 2.32 -11.97 -4.70
C VAL A 123 2.01 -13.11 -3.73
N GLY A 124 1.12 -12.84 -2.79
CA GLY A 124 0.66 -13.82 -1.83
C GLY A 124 -0.08 -15.02 -2.47
N SER A 125 -0.26 -16.07 -1.71
CA SER A 125 -0.99 -17.26 -2.14
C SER A 125 -2.49 -16.97 -2.31
N LYS A 126 -3.17 -17.79 -3.13
CA LYS A 126 -4.59 -17.58 -3.37
C LYS A 126 -5.44 -17.95 -2.14
N GLY A 127 -6.10 -16.95 -1.56
CA GLY A 127 -7.10 -17.16 -0.50
C GLY A 127 -6.52 -17.25 0.92
N ASP A 128 -5.26 -16.87 1.12
CA ASP A 128 -4.66 -16.78 2.45
C ASP A 128 -4.59 -15.31 2.92
N SER A 129 -5.43 -14.96 3.88
CA SER A 129 -5.51 -13.60 4.45
C SER A 129 -4.26 -13.20 5.25
N TYR A 130 -3.44 -14.15 5.68
CA TYR A 130 -2.21 -13.85 6.42
C TYR A 130 -1.07 -13.37 5.52
N ASP A 131 -1.18 -13.61 4.22
CA ASP A 131 -0.13 -13.27 3.27
C ASP A 131 -0.02 -11.76 3.00
N ASN A 132 -0.98 -10.93 3.45
CA ASN A 132 -0.93 -9.47 3.38
C ASN A 132 -1.36 -8.77 4.70
N ALA A 133 -1.14 -9.44 5.83
CA ALA A 133 -1.65 -9.05 7.14
C ALA A 133 -1.28 -7.62 7.56
N LEU A 134 -0.12 -7.10 7.13
CA LEU A 134 0.27 -5.72 7.43
C LEU A 134 -0.62 -4.71 6.73
N ALA A 135 -0.84 -4.86 5.43
CA ALA A 135 -1.67 -3.94 4.67
C ALA A 135 -3.13 -4.04 5.13
N GLU A 136 -3.62 -5.24 5.42
CA GLU A 136 -4.96 -5.45 6.00
C GLU A 136 -5.12 -4.76 7.36
N THR A 137 -4.08 -4.79 8.21
CA THR A 137 -4.07 -4.09 9.50
C THR A 137 -4.22 -2.58 9.30
N ILE A 138 -3.48 -1.99 8.38
CA ILE A 138 -3.57 -0.54 8.09
C ILE A 138 -4.94 -0.17 7.50
N ASN A 139 -5.48 -1.00 6.61
CA ASN A 139 -6.86 -0.84 6.12
C ASN A 139 -7.90 -0.91 7.25
N GLY A 140 -7.70 -1.81 8.23
CA GLY A 140 -8.54 -1.92 9.42
C GLY A 140 -8.49 -0.65 10.28
N LEU A 141 -7.29 -0.10 10.52
CA LEU A 141 -7.09 1.16 11.25
C LEU A 141 -7.76 2.33 10.52
N TYR A 142 -7.55 2.46 9.21
CA TYR A 142 -8.19 3.47 8.38
C TYR A 142 -9.71 3.43 8.51
N LYS A 143 -10.31 2.24 8.39
CA LYS A 143 -11.76 2.06 8.57
C LYS A 143 -12.22 2.45 9.97
N ALA A 144 -11.55 1.97 11.01
CA ALA A 144 -11.96 2.21 12.39
C ALA A 144 -11.77 3.67 12.82
N GLU A 145 -10.64 4.27 12.47
CA GLU A 145 -10.24 5.60 12.95
C GLU A 145 -10.87 6.74 12.15
N MET A 146 -11.10 6.52 10.85
CA MET A 146 -11.59 7.57 9.97
C MET A 146 -12.98 7.25 9.39
N ILE A 147 -13.13 6.13 8.68
CA ILE A 147 -14.35 5.88 7.92
C ILE A 147 -15.58 5.72 8.82
N HIS A 148 -15.50 4.87 9.83
CA HIS A 148 -16.64 4.61 10.72
C HIS A 148 -16.91 5.76 11.67
N ARG A 149 -15.90 6.53 12.07
CA ARG A 149 -16.08 7.68 12.98
C ARG A 149 -16.75 8.88 12.35
N ARG A 150 -16.55 9.08 11.03
CA ARG A 150 -17.04 10.24 10.29
C ARG A 150 -18.21 9.93 9.35
N ALA A 151 -18.70 8.70 9.34
CA ALA A 151 -19.89 8.32 8.55
C ALA A 151 -21.13 9.15 8.94
N PRO A 152 -22.10 9.38 8.02
CA PRO A 152 -22.14 8.86 6.64
C PRO A 152 -21.35 9.72 5.64
N TRP A 153 -20.73 9.05 4.66
CA TRP A 153 -19.99 9.71 3.59
C TRP A 153 -20.93 10.07 2.44
N LYS A 154 -20.84 11.30 1.93
CA LYS A 154 -21.73 11.77 0.86
C LYS A 154 -21.08 11.67 -0.52
N THR A 155 -19.84 12.14 -0.68
CA THR A 155 -19.18 12.28 -1.96
C THR A 155 -17.76 11.69 -1.93
N LYS A 156 -17.21 11.46 -3.14
CA LYS A 156 -15.80 11.03 -3.32
C LYS A 156 -14.84 12.06 -2.73
N GLU A 157 -15.05 13.33 -3.00
CA GLU A 157 -14.16 14.42 -2.59
C GLU A 157 -14.07 14.51 -1.06
N SER A 158 -15.18 14.25 -0.35
CA SER A 158 -15.19 14.23 1.10
C SER A 158 -14.35 13.08 1.68
N VAL A 159 -14.38 11.91 1.05
CA VAL A 159 -13.54 10.76 1.42
C VAL A 159 -12.07 11.02 1.06
N GLU A 160 -11.81 11.61 -0.10
CA GLU A 160 -10.45 11.90 -0.57
C GLU A 160 -9.75 12.90 0.35
N LEU A 161 -10.42 14.00 0.72
CA LEU A 161 -9.89 14.99 1.67
C LEU A 161 -9.63 14.38 3.05
N ALA A 162 -10.59 13.61 3.57
CA ALA A 162 -10.42 12.95 4.86
C ALA A 162 -9.32 11.87 4.84
N THR A 163 -9.11 11.20 3.69
CA THR A 163 -8.01 10.25 3.52
C THR A 163 -6.66 10.98 3.55
N LEU A 164 -6.55 12.12 2.87
CA LEU A 164 -5.36 12.98 2.90
C LEU A 164 -5.01 13.38 4.35
N GLU A 165 -5.99 13.87 5.09
CA GLU A 165 -5.83 14.27 6.50
C GLU A 165 -5.40 13.08 7.37
N TRP A 166 -6.05 11.92 7.19
CA TRP A 166 -5.75 10.72 7.97
C TRP A 166 -4.36 10.17 7.66
N VAL A 167 -3.95 10.10 6.38
CA VAL A 167 -2.61 9.66 5.99
C VAL A 167 -1.54 10.58 6.54
N SER A 168 -1.76 11.90 6.48
CA SER A 168 -0.84 12.87 7.09
C SER A 168 -0.72 12.65 8.59
N TRP A 169 -1.85 12.54 9.30
CA TRP A 169 -1.87 12.27 10.72
C TRP A 169 -1.24 10.90 11.06
N PHE A 170 -1.56 9.84 10.31
CA PHE A 170 -1.00 8.51 10.52
C PHE A 170 0.51 8.52 10.41
N ASN A 171 1.06 9.16 9.39
CA ASN A 171 2.50 9.21 9.15
C ASN A 171 3.27 10.08 10.18
N HIS A 172 2.68 11.16 10.67
CA HIS A 172 3.42 12.15 11.46
C HIS A 172 3.05 12.19 12.94
N HIS A 173 1.91 11.59 13.33
CA HIS A 173 1.42 11.73 14.72
C HIS A 173 0.97 10.41 15.35
N ARG A 174 0.61 9.39 14.53
CA ARG A 174 0.14 8.14 15.06
C ARG A 174 1.28 7.33 15.65
N LEU A 175 1.20 7.02 16.94
CA LEU A 175 2.18 6.17 17.64
C LEU A 175 1.91 4.70 17.31
N LEU A 176 2.94 3.97 16.87
CA LEU A 176 2.85 2.57 16.50
C LEU A 176 3.79 1.72 17.38
N GLU A 177 3.22 0.75 18.09
CA GLU A 177 3.98 -0.17 18.94
C GLU A 177 5.11 -0.90 18.19
N PRO A 178 4.89 -1.47 16.99
CA PRO A 178 5.92 -2.26 16.31
C PRO A 178 7.19 -1.50 15.92
N ILE A 179 7.16 -0.16 15.97
CA ILE A 179 8.31 0.70 15.69
C ILE A 179 8.73 1.54 16.89
N GLY A 180 8.34 1.15 18.10
CA GLY A 180 8.79 1.78 19.35
C GLY A 180 7.91 2.92 19.84
N TYR A 181 6.61 2.91 19.56
CA TYR A 181 5.64 3.94 19.98
C TYR A 181 5.98 5.35 19.47
N ILE A 182 6.53 5.44 18.28
CA ILE A 182 6.80 6.70 17.58
C ILE A 182 6.03 6.74 16.25
N PRO A 183 5.85 7.93 15.63
CA PRO A 183 5.24 8.04 14.32
C PRO A 183 6.10 7.42 13.21
N PRO A 184 5.49 6.89 12.12
CA PRO A 184 6.21 6.38 10.96
C PRO A 184 7.29 7.31 10.41
N ALA A 185 6.98 8.59 10.25
CA ALA A 185 7.93 9.57 9.73
C ALA A 185 9.13 9.80 10.67
N GLU A 186 8.91 9.71 11.99
CA GLU A 186 9.97 9.82 12.98
C GLU A 186 10.88 8.59 12.97
N ALA A 187 10.31 7.38 12.88
CA ALA A 187 11.08 6.15 12.78
C ALA A 187 12.02 6.17 11.57
N GLU A 188 11.54 6.61 10.43
CA GLU A 188 12.33 6.75 9.23
C GLU A 188 13.41 7.84 9.35
N ALA A 189 13.08 8.99 9.91
CA ALA A 189 14.05 10.06 10.15
C ALA A 189 15.18 9.63 11.10
N ASN A 190 14.85 8.82 12.10
CA ASN A 190 15.84 8.25 13.02
C ASN A 190 16.81 7.31 12.29
N TYR A 191 16.33 6.48 11.38
CA TYR A 191 17.17 5.62 10.56
C TYR A 191 18.19 6.42 9.75
N TYR A 192 17.75 7.42 8.99
CA TYR A 192 18.64 8.23 8.18
C TYR A 192 19.63 9.05 9.00
N ARG A 193 19.21 9.52 10.19
CA ARG A 193 20.10 10.21 11.13
C ARG A 193 21.20 9.30 11.67
N GLN A 194 20.86 8.05 12.01
CA GLN A 194 21.85 7.06 12.45
C GLN A 194 22.83 6.73 11.34
N LEU A 195 22.36 6.55 10.11
CA LEU A 195 23.20 6.26 8.94
C LEU A 195 24.18 7.41 8.68
N ALA A 196 23.72 8.66 8.74
CA ALA A 196 24.58 9.84 8.58
C ALA A 196 25.67 9.92 9.68
N ASN A 197 25.30 9.64 10.93
CA ASN A 197 26.27 9.63 12.04
C ASN A 197 27.33 8.54 11.89
N GLN A 198 26.96 7.36 11.42
CA GLN A 198 27.92 6.28 11.15
C GLN A 198 28.89 6.65 10.04
N ALA A 199 28.43 7.29 8.96
CA ALA A 199 29.28 7.75 7.87
C ALA A 199 30.32 8.78 8.35
N VAL A 200 29.95 9.68 9.27
CA VAL A 200 30.88 10.68 9.84
C VAL A 200 31.95 10.04 10.73
N VAL A 201 31.63 8.96 11.43
CA VAL A 201 32.60 8.26 12.32
C VAL A 201 33.61 7.43 11.52
N MET A 202 33.24 7.02 10.29
CA MET A 202 34.09 6.19 9.43
C MET A 202 35.00 7.01 8.47
N ALA A 203 34.79 8.32 8.38
CA ALA A 203 35.55 9.26 7.55
C ALA A 203 36.68 9.95 8.35
#